data_93d22d2b343b2f50b9dd43931ab926f8
#
_entry.id   93d22d2b343b2f50b9dd43931ab926f8
#
_cell.length_a   1.000
_cell.length_b   1.000
_cell.length_c   1.000
_cell.angle_alpha   90.00
_cell.angle_beta   90.00
_cell.angle_gamma   90.00
#
_symmetry.space_group_name_H-M   'P 1'
#
loop_
_entity.id
_entity.type
_entity.pdbx_description
1 polymer ?
#
loop_
_entity_poly.entity_id
_entity_poly.type
_entity_poly.pdbx_seq_one_letter_code
_entity_poly.pdbx_strand_id
1 'polypeptide(L)' 'MRSKFDEQLNLLNQEMLHMGTMIEESIQEAIEAFINQDIEKAHKIMEGDEEIDH' A
#
# COMPACT_ATOMS: atom_id res chain seq x y z
N MET A 1 2.31 -4.59 40.37
CA MET A 1 2.69 -5.84 39.70
C MET A 1 1.79 -6.12 38.51
N ARG A 2 2.36 -6.29 37.35
CA ARG A 2 1.57 -6.64 36.18
C ARG A 2 1.10 -8.09 36.26
N SER A 3 -0.18 -8.31 36.06
CA SER A 3 -0.71 -9.65 36.00
C SER A 3 -0.43 -10.27 34.63
N LYS A 4 -0.58 -11.60 34.56
CA LYS A 4 -0.45 -12.31 33.30
C LYS A 4 -1.46 -11.82 32.28
N PHE A 5 -2.63 -11.41 32.76
CA PHE A 5 -3.69 -10.86 31.92
C PHE A 5 -3.26 -9.54 31.27
N ASP A 6 -2.61 -8.65 32.05
CA ASP A 6 -2.13 -7.39 31.55
C ASP A 6 -1.06 -7.57 30.48
N GLU A 7 -0.17 -8.54 30.69
CA GLU A 7 0.86 -8.85 29.69
C GLU A 7 0.24 -9.35 28.38
N GLN A 8 -0.77 -10.18 28.48
CA GLN A 8 -1.47 -10.69 27.30
C GLN A 8 -2.21 -9.58 26.57
N LEU A 9 -2.81 -8.64 27.29
CA LEU A 9 -3.47 -7.50 26.67
C LEU A 9 -2.49 -6.62 25.93
N ASN A 10 -1.32 -6.37 26.53
CA ASN A 10 -0.28 -5.58 25.90
C ASN A 10 0.20 -6.24 24.61
N LEU A 11 0.40 -7.55 24.66
CA LEU A 11 0.84 -8.29 23.48
C LEU A 11 -0.20 -8.23 22.37
N LEU A 12 -1.47 -8.39 22.73
CA LEU A 12 -2.56 -8.28 21.77
C LEU A 12 -2.59 -6.89 21.13
N ASN A 13 -2.43 -5.84 21.94
CA ASN A 13 -2.41 -4.48 21.43
C ASN A 13 -1.26 -4.28 20.44
N GLN A 14 -0.07 -4.82 20.75
CA GLN A 14 1.08 -4.72 19.86
C GLN A 14 0.82 -5.44 18.54
N GLU A 15 0.21 -6.60 18.60
CA GLU A 15 -0.14 -7.36 17.40
C GLU A 15 -1.15 -6.61 16.54
N MET A 16 -2.14 -5.99 17.17
CA MET A 16 -3.14 -5.21 16.45
C MET A 16 -2.53 -4.00 15.76
N LEU A 17 -1.62 -3.30 16.46
CA LEU A 17 -0.91 -2.17 15.88
C LEU A 17 -0.04 -2.59 14.71
N HIS A 18 0.61 -3.73 14.83
CA HIS A 18 1.43 -4.28 13.76
C HIS A 18 0.58 -4.61 12.54
N MET A 19 -0.56 -5.25 12.74
CA MET A 19 -1.49 -5.55 11.66
C MET A 19 -1.98 -4.28 10.97
N GLY A 20 -2.31 -3.26 11.77
CA GLY A 20 -2.75 -1.98 11.23
C GLY A 20 -1.68 -1.34 10.35
N THR A 21 -0.42 -1.39 10.79
CA THR A 21 0.70 -0.86 10.01
C THR A 21 0.86 -1.63 8.70
N MET A 22 0.76 -2.94 8.75
CA MET A 22 0.87 -3.77 7.55
C MET A 22 -0.23 -3.47 6.55
N ILE A 23 -1.45 -3.25 7.04
CA ILE A 23 -2.58 -2.90 6.18
C ILE A 23 -2.35 -1.53 5.52
N GLU A 24 -1.89 -0.55 6.30
CA GLU A 24 -1.58 0.78 5.75
C GLU A 24 -0.51 0.70 4.66
N GLU A 25 0.54 -0.05 4.89
CA GLU A 25 1.60 -0.23 3.90
C GLU A 25 1.08 -0.89 2.64
N SER A 26 0.23 -1.90 2.79
CA SER A 26 -0.37 -2.59 1.64
C SER A 26 -1.23 -1.63 0.82
N ILE A 27 -2.01 -0.78 1.48
CA ILE A 27 -2.85 0.20 0.80
C ILE A 27 -1.99 1.20 0.05
N GLN A 28 -0.93 1.72 0.69
CA GLN A 28 -0.01 2.66 0.06
C GLN A 28 0.65 2.05 -1.17
N GLU A 29 1.11 0.81 -1.06
CA GLU A 29 1.73 0.12 -2.19
C GLU A 29 0.74 -0.06 -3.34
N ALA A 30 -0.50 -0.40 -3.02
CA ALA A 30 -1.55 -0.55 -4.04
C ALA A 30 -1.83 0.77 -4.75
N ILE A 31 -1.89 1.86 -4.01
CA ILE A 31 -2.11 3.20 -4.57
C ILE A 31 -0.95 3.60 -5.47
N GLU A 32 0.28 3.40 -5.01
CA GLU A 32 1.47 3.70 -5.79
C GLU A 32 1.52 2.90 -7.08
N ALA A 33 1.20 1.61 -7.01
CA ALA A 33 1.17 0.76 -8.18
C ALA A 33 0.11 1.22 -9.18
N PHE A 34 -1.05 1.64 -8.68
CA PHE A 34 -2.12 2.14 -9.52
C PHE A 34 -1.72 3.44 -10.24
N ILE A 35 -1.11 4.35 -9.50
CA ILE A 35 -0.65 5.63 -10.07
C ILE A 35 0.42 5.38 -11.12
N ASN A 36 1.39 4.52 -10.85
CA ASN A 36 2.46 4.20 -11.79
C ASN A 36 1.90 3.56 -13.06
N GLN A 37 0.90 2.71 -12.92
CA GLN A 37 0.25 2.08 -14.05
C GLN A 37 -0.45 3.11 -14.95
N ASP A 38 -1.09 4.08 -14.35
CA ASP A 38 -1.75 5.16 -15.09
C ASP A 38 -0.75 6.00 -15.88
N ILE A 39 0.40 6.28 -15.26
CA ILE A 39 1.46 7.04 -15.92
C ILE A 39 1.99 6.27 -17.13
N GLU A 40 2.23 4.97 -16.98
CA GLU A 40 2.67 4.13 -18.08
C GLU A 40 1.67 4.08 -19.22
N LYS A 41 0.39 3.96 -18.88
CA LYS A 41 -0.67 3.96 -19.88
C LYS A 41 -0.72 5.28 -20.65
N ALA A 42 -0.57 6.40 -19.94
CA ALA A 42 -0.55 7.71 -20.56
C ALA A 42 0.61 7.83 -21.54
N HIS A 43 1.79 7.36 -21.13
CA HIS A 43 2.96 7.37 -22.02
C HIS A 43 2.73 6.54 -23.27
N LYS A 44 2.15 5.36 -23.13
CA LYS A 44 1.87 4.49 -24.26
C LYS A 44 0.89 5.13 -25.24
N ILE A 45 -0.12 5.83 -24.73
CA ILE A 45 -1.10 6.52 -25.56
C ILE A 45 -0.42 7.63 -26.33
N MET A 46 0.45 8.40 -25.68
CA MET A 46 1.18 9.49 -26.31
C MET A 46 2.12 8.97 -27.40
N GLU A 47 2.81 7.87 -27.12
CA GLU A 47 3.69 7.24 -28.11
C GLU A 47 2.90 6.73 -29.31
N GLY A 48 1.73 6.14 -29.04
CA GLY A 48 0.85 5.69 -30.11
C GLY A 48 0.38 6.80 -31.00
N ASP A 49 0.06 7.95 -30.42
CA ASP A 49 -0.34 9.13 -31.18
C ASP A 49 0.79 9.61 -32.11
N GLU A 50 2.01 9.59 -31.62
CA GLU A 50 3.17 9.96 -32.43
C GLU A 50 3.36 9.03 -33.62
N GLU A 51 3.11 7.74 -33.44
CA GLU A 51 3.19 6.77 -34.53
C GLU A 51 2.11 7.00 -35.58
N ILE A 52 0.93 7.41 -35.15
CA ILE A 52 -0.20 7.65 -36.06
C ILE A 52 0.02 8.90 -36.90
N ASP A 53 0.72 9.88 -36.39
CA ASP A 53 0.98 11.16 -37.09
C ASP A 53 1.92 11.03 -38.27
N HIS A 54 2.47 9.87 -38.48
CA HIS A 54 3.30 9.59 -39.65
C HIS A 54 2.45 9.11 -40.80
#